data_5b1519426db114fbaea92ed2a69c6754
#
_entry.id   5b1519426db114fbaea92ed2a69c6754
#
_cell.length_a   1.000
_cell.length_b   1.000
_cell.length_c   1.000
_cell.angle_alpha   90.00
_cell.angle_beta   90.00
_cell.angle_gamma   90.00
#
_symmetry.space_group_name_H-M   'P 1'
#
loop_
_entity.id
_entity.type
_entity.pdbx_description
1 polymer ?
#
loop_
_entity_poly.entity_id
_entity_poly.type
_entity_poly.pdbx_seq_one_letter_code
_entity_poly.pdbx_strand_id
1 'polypeptide(L)'
;MGRMTKKLPRRKPLEPQETPAKRDRTRATLIRAAFSVYARQGFDAPTIDDFIAEAQVSRGTFYNYFQTREDLMVAVAADLATFITSRIESAGTVRDPLERIAIAVRYFVTLAAQNEIRGWVLARMIPIVGGPLTNAMSEHIRATMEEAVAAGRIRLRSISAGIDLGLGMIAMAIRHNLSRRAAPYPPELVCAMALQALGASIKDAEEVSRRRLPPLSVDESKPIAEGGESPESLPASASRQRDGRRRRVPLGNRQSPALAR
;
A
#
# COMPACT_ATOMS: atom_id res chain seq x y z
N MET A 1 6.62 67.81 -22.86
CA MET A 1 6.92 66.45 -23.35
C MET A 1 7.40 65.58 -22.16
N GLY A 2 6.47 64.91 -21.47
CA GLY A 2 6.78 64.09 -20.31
C GLY A 2 6.90 62.61 -20.73
N ARG A 3 8.06 62.00 -20.56
CA ARG A 3 8.28 60.58 -20.78
C ARG A 3 7.71 59.81 -19.59
N MET A 4 6.61 59.09 -19.79
CA MET A 4 6.12 58.07 -18.88
C MET A 4 7.03 56.84 -18.95
N THR A 5 7.83 56.61 -17.94
CA THR A 5 8.59 55.37 -17.78
C THR A 5 7.68 54.28 -17.20
N LYS A 6 7.29 53.32 -18.02
CA LYS A 6 6.49 52.16 -17.67
C LYS A 6 7.34 51.20 -16.84
N LYS A 7 7.09 51.12 -15.50
CA LYS A 7 7.76 50.21 -14.59
C LYS A 7 7.38 48.78 -14.89
N LEU A 8 8.31 47.96 -15.41
CA LEU A 8 8.12 46.52 -15.64
C LEU A 8 7.86 45.81 -14.30
N PRO A 9 6.95 44.82 -14.27
CA PRO A 9 6.71 44.04 -13.09
C PRO A 9 7.97 43.22 -12.75
N ARG A 10 8.40 43.31 -11.48
CA ARG A 10 9.48 42.45 -10.93
C ARG A 10 9.08 40.99 -11.06
N ARG A 11 9.81 40.19 -11.84
CA ARG A 11 9.70 38.74 -11.87
C ARG A 11 10.00 38.22 -10.44
N LYS A 12 9.04 37.46 -9.89
CA LYS A 12 9.29 36.68 -8.67
C LYS A 12 10.53 35.80 -8.89
N PRO A 13 11.48 35.72 -7.94
CA PRO A 13 12.59 34.79 -8.04
C PRO A 13 12.02 33.37 -8.19
N LEU A 14 12.51 32.64 -9.18
CA LEU A 14 12.27 31.20 -9.31
C LEU A 14 12.83 30.55 -8.02
N GLU A 15 11.96 29.89 -7.27
CA GLU A 15 12.40 29.07 -6.14
C GLU A 15 13.43 28.04 -6.65
N PRO A 16 14.52 27.79 -5.92
CA PRO A 16 15.55 26.85 -6.34
C PRO A 16 14.88 25.48 -6.53
N GLN A 17 14.95 24.92 -7.73
CA GLN A 17 14.51 23.54 -7.98
C GLN A 17 15.29 22.62 -7.05
N GLU A 18 14.57 21.92 -6.16
CA GLU A 18 15.18 20.95 -5.26
C GLU A 18 15.90 19.88 -6.08
N THR A 19 17.15 19.55 -5.70
CA THR A 19 17.88 18.44 -6.31
C THR A 19 17.15 17.11 -6.00
N PRO A 20 17.17 16.11 -6.90
CA PRO A 20 16.51 14.82 -6.68
C PRO A 20 16.81 14.23 -5.28
N ALA A 21 18.07 14.22 -4.88
CA ALA A 21 18.50 13.71 -3.57
C ALA A 21 17.88 14.47 -2.37
N LYS A 22 17.66 15.78 -2.49
CA LYS A 22 17.00 16.57 -1.45
C LYS A 22 15.50 16.26 -1.39
N ARG A 23 14.88 16.08 -2.54
CA ARG A 23 13.48 15.71 -2.68
C ARG A 23 13.20 14.36 -2.01
N ASP A 24 14.05 13.35 -2.26
CA ASP A 24 13.90 12.02 -1.67
C ASP A 24 14.09 12.05 -0.16
N ARG A 25 15.07 12.81 0.36
CA ARG A 25 15.26 13.00 1.80
C ARG A 25 14.05 13.65 2.48
N THR A 26 13.46 14.66 1.88
CA THR A 26 12.28 15.33 2.46
C THR A 26 11.08 14.38 2.46
N ARG A 27 10.87 13.62 1.38
CA ARG A 27 9.83 12.59 1.32
C ARG A 27 10.00 11.53 2.41
N ALA A 28 11.21 11.02 2.57
CA ALA A 28 11.55 10.07 3.62
C ALA A 28 11.32 10.64 5.02
N THR A 29 11.61 11.91 5.24
CA THR A 29 11.36 12.60 6.51
C THR A 29 9.87 12.67 6.82
N LEU A 30 9.03 12.99 5.84
CA LEU A 30 7.56 13.01 6.00
C LEU A 30 7.01 11.62 6.32
N ILE A 31 7.49 10.56 5.66
CA ILE A 31 7.10 9.18 5.94
C ILE A 31 7.48 8.77 7.37
N ARG A 32 8.71 9.07 7.82
CA ARG A 32 9.13 8.80 9.21
C ARG A 32 8.29 9.56 10.23
N ALA A 33 8.02 10.83 9.97
CA ALA A 33 7.15 11.64 10.82
C ALA A 33 5.75 11.04 10.93
N ALA A 34 5.20 10.56 9.83
CA ALA A 34 3.90 9.89 9.84
C ALA A 34 3.89 8.64 10.73
N PHE A 35 4.92 7.79 10.66
CA PHE A 35 5.05 6.65 11.58
C PHE A 35 5.07 7.08 13.03
N SER A 36 5.86 8.10 13.37
CA SER A 36 5.97 8.64 14.73
C SER A 36 4.64 9.19 15.25
N VAL A 37 3.94 9.95 14.42
CA VAL A 37 2.63 10.53 14.76
C VAL A 37 1.57 9.42 14.93
N TYR A 38 1.50 8.47 13.99
CA TYR A 38 0.58 7.34 14.12
C TYR A 38 0.85 6.48 15.35
N ALA A 39 2.12 6.36 15.75
CA ALA A 39 2.52 5.67 16.98
C ALA A 39 1.91 6.29 18.23
N ARG A 40 1.91 7.62 18.29
CA ARG A 40 1.46 8.35 19.47
C ARG A 40 -0.05 8.59 19.51
N GLN A 41 -0.65 8.84 18.36
CA GLN A 41 -2.04 9.33 18.27
C GLN A 41 -3.01 8.33 17.65
N GLY A 42 -2.52 7.17 17.15
CA GLY A 42 -3.32 6.25 16.36
C GLY A 42 -3.55 6.76 14.93
N PHE A 43 -4.44 6.07 14.18
CA PHE A 43 -4.60 6.33 12.75
C PHE A 43 -5.68 7.36 12.39
N ASP A 44 -6.66 7.56 13.25
CA ASP A 44 -7.85 8.36 12.93
C ASP A 44 -7.74 9.82 13.40
N ALA A 45 -7.00 10.06 14.48
CA ALA A 45 -6.86 11.37 15.09
C ALA A 45 -5.90 12.34 14.34
N PRO A 46 -4.75 11.90 13.76
CA PRO A 46 -3.77 12.81 13.21
C PRO A 46 -4.29 13.68 12.07
N THR A 47 -3.91 14.94 12.11
CA THR A 47 -4.13 15.93 11.06
C THR A 47 -2.86 16.14 10.22
N ILE A 48 -2.97 16.84 9.08
CA ILE A 48 -1.80 17.22 8.27
C ILE A 48 -0.84 18.09 9.09
N ASP A 49 -1.36 18.94 9.99
CA ASP A 49 -0.53 19.81 10.82
C ASP A 49 0.33 19.03 11.82
N ASP A 50 -0.15 17.89 12.31
CA ASP A 50 0.64 17.00 13.17
C ASP A 50 1.86 16.43 12.43
N PHE A 51 1.69 16.02 11.17
CA PHE A 51 2.77 15.51 10.33
C PHE A 51 3.78 16.60 9.97
N ILE A 52 3.30 17.82 9.65
CA ILE A 52 4.12 19.00 9.36
C ILE A 52 4.98 19.36 10.57
N ALA A 53 4.37 19.40 11.76
CA ALA A 53 5.07 19.72 13.00
C ALA A 53 6.13 18.67 13.32
N GLU A 54 5.80 17.38 13.22
CA GLU A 54 6.75 16.29 13.48
C GLU A 54 7.89 16.24 12.48
N ALA A 55 7.60 16.46 11.18
CA ALA A 55 8.60 16.49 10.12
C ALA A 55 9.43 17.78 10.11
N GLN A 56 9.04 18.81 10.86
CA GLN A 56 9.64 20.14 10.89
C GLN A 56 9.73 20.77 9.48
N VAL A 57 8.69 20.63 8.69
CA VAL A 57 8.60 21.22 7.34
C VAL A 57 7.52 22.29 7.27
N SER A 58 7.52 23.11 6.22
CA SER A 58 6.42 24.03 5.96
C SER A 58 5.19 23.33 5.39
N ARG A 59 4.00 23.93 5.55
CA ARG A 59 2.78 23.44 4.92
C ARG A 59 2.93 23.35 3.40
N GLY A 60 3.56 24.35 2.77
CA GLY A 60 3.86 24.32 1.33
C GLY A 60 4.76 23.15 0.95
N THR A 61 5.79 22.86 1.78
CA THR A 61 6.64 21.69 1.58
C THR A 61 5.83 20.40 1.60
N PHE A 62 4.93 20.22 2.57
CA PHE A 62 4.07 19.02 2.63
C PHE A 62 3.28 18.83 1.33
N TYR A 63 2.58 19.89 0.87
CA TYR A 63 1.74 19.81 -0.34
C TYR A 63 2.51 19.65 -1.65
N ASN A 64 3.84 19.89 -1.66
CA ASN A 64 4.69 19.55 -2.80
C ASN A 64 4.90 18.03 -2.95
N TYR A 65 4.66 17.23 -1.89
CA TYR A 65 4.85 15.77 -1.88
C TYR A 65 3.54 15.00 -1.79
N PHE A 66 2.59 15.47 -0.98
CA PHE A 66 1.34 14.79 -0.68
C PHE A 66 0.18 15.77 -0.71
N GLN A 67 -0.83 15.49 -1.52
CA GLN A 67 -2.01 16.37 -1.64
C GLN A 67 -2.99 16.16 -0.48
N THR A 68 -3.03 14.94 0.06
CA THR A 68 -3.95 14.53 1.12
C THR A 68 -3.19 13.74 2.20
N ARG A 69 -3.84 13.56 3.33
CA ARG A 69 -3.37 12.65 4.38
C ARG A 69 -3.33 11.20 3.88
N GLU A 70 -4.30 10.84 3.07
CA GLU A 70 -4.43 9.53 2.45
C GLU A 70 -3.26 9.22 1.51
N ASP A 71 -2.78 10.20 0.73
CA ASP A 71 -1.58 10.04 -0.12
C ASP A 71 -0.33 9.74 0.72
N LEU A 72 -0.15 10.44 1.85
CA LEU A 72 0.94 10.15 2.78
C LEU A 72 0.81 8.74 3.36
N MET A 73 -0.40 8.33 3.75
CA MET A 73 -0.64 7.00 4.30
C MET A 73 -0.34 5.90 3.27
N VAL A 74 -0.75 6.09 2.00
CA VAL A 74 -0.40 5.19 0.89
C VAL A 74 1.12 5.09 0.73
N ALA A 75 1.83 6.21 0.79
CA ALA A 75 3.29 6.22 0.70
C ALA A 75 3.96 5.49 1.87
N VAL A 76 3.45 5.66 3.09
CA VAL A 76 3.90 4.93 4.29
C VAL A 76 3.72 3.42 4.11
N ALA A 77 2.58 2.98 3.60
CA ALA A 77 2.31 1.57 3.37
C ALA A 77 3.18 0.98 2.25
N ALA A 78 3.37 1.72 1.16
CA ALA A 78 4.23 1.30 0.05
C ALA A 78 5.69 1.16 0.51
N ASP A 79 6.19 2.08 1.32
CA ASP A 79 7.53 2.03 1.89
C ASP A 79 7.72 0.82 2.80
N LEU A 80 6.75 0.56 3.69
CA LEU A 80 6.74 -0.61 4.55
C LEU A 80 6.68 -1.92 3.73
N ALA A 81 5.86 -1.97 2.71
CA ALA A 81 5.73 -3.13 1.85
C ALA A 81 7.04 -3.40 1.07
N THR A 82 7.68 -2.36 0.52
CA THR A 82 8.98 -2.46 -0.13
C THR A 82 10.06 -2.96 0.85
N PHE A 83 10.08 -2.43 2.07
CA PHE A 83 10.97 -2.90 3.12
C PHE A 83 10.81 -4.40 3.39
N ILE A 84 9.57 -4.90 3.51
CA ILE A 84 9.30 -6.32 3.75
C ILE A 84 9.75 -7.16 2.54
N THR A 85 9.40 -6.75 1.32
CA THR A 85 9.72 -7.50 0.10
C THR A 85 11.23 -7.62 -0.13
N SER A 86 11.97 -6.52 0.04
CA SER A 86 13.43 -6.55 -0.11
C SER A 86 14.11 -7.50 0.88
N ARG A 87 13.53 -7.68 2.07
CA ARG A 87 14.00 -8.65 3.08
C ARG A 87 13.68 -10.09 2.70
N ILE A 88 12.52 -10.32 2.11
CA ILE A 88 12.16 -11.65 1.60
C ILE A 88 13.09 -12.04 0.46
N GLU A 89 13.36 -11.13 -0.48
CA GLU A 89 14.27 -11.35 -1.60
C GLU A 89 15.72 -11.60 -1.14
N SER A 90 16.19 -10.86 -0.13
CA SER A 90 17.54 -11.03 0.42
C SER A 90 17.74 -12.34 1.19
N ALA A 91 16.67 -13.03 1.58
CA ALA A 91 16.72 -14.28 2.33
C ALA A 91 17.09 -15.52 1.48
N GLY A 92 17.32 -15.34 0.18
CA GLY A 92 17.80 -16.38 -0.73
C GLY A 92 16.77 -16.85 -1.76
N THR A 93 17.27 -17.54 -2.79
CA THR A 93 16.44 -18.02 -3.91
C THR A 93 15.71 -19.31 -3.54
N VAL A 94 14.49 -19.19 -3.06
CA VAL A 94 13.59 -20.35 -2.91
C VAL A 94 12.99 -20.69 -4.26
N ARG A 95 13.22 -21.90 -4.78
CA ARG A 95 12.76 -22.33 -6.11
C ARG A 95 11.26 -22.64 -6.16
N ASP A 96 10.70 -23.21 -5.08
CA ASP A 96 9.27 -23.56 -5.04
C ASP A 96 8.41 -22.30 -4.89
N PRO A 97 7.56 -21.96 -5.88
CA PRO A 97 6.72 -20.77 -5.83
C PRO A 97 5.70 -20.82 -4.67
N LEU A 98 5.23 -22.01 -4.28
CA LEU A 98 4.34 -22.16 -3.13
C LEU A 98 5.04 -21.78 -1.82
N GLU A 99 6.30 -22.15 -1.68
CA GLU A 99 7.12 -21.78 -0.52
C GLU A 99 7.41 -20.27 -0.50
N ARG A 100 7.64 -19.63 -1.65
CA ARG A 100 7.79 -18.16 -1.73
C ARG A 100 6.54 -17.44 -1.24
N ILE A 101 5.35 -17.91 -1.64
CA ILE A 101 4.08 -17.37 -1.13
C ILE A 101 3.96 -17.60 0.38
N ALA A 102 4.30 -18.79 0.88
CA ALA A 102 4.26 -19.11 2.30
C ALA A 102 5.16 -18.21 3.13
N ILE A 103 6.38 -17.98 2.66
CA ILE A 103 7.36 -17.08 3.30
C ILE A 103 6.77 -15.66 3.37
N ALA A 104 6.24 -15.13 2.28
CA ALA A 104 5.65 -13.81 2.24
C ALA A 104 4.50 -13.66 3.24
N VAL A 105 3.52 -14.57 3.23
CA VAL A 105 2.39 -14.56 4.16
C VAL A 105 2.86 -14.55 5.62
N ARG A 106 3.76 -15.46 5.96
CA ARG A 106 4.24 -15.60 7.34
C ARG A 106 5.05 -14.38 7.79
N TYR A 107 5.86 -13.79 6.92
CA TYR A 107 6.60 -12.58 7.27
C TYR A 107 5.67 -11.39 7.52
N PHE A 108 4.66 -11.17 6.69
CA PHE A 108 3.70 -10.09 6.91
C PHE A 108 3.02 -10.23 8.27
N VAL A 109 2.56 -11.43 8.62
CA VAL A 109 1.89 -11.67 9.90
C VAL A 109 2.86 -11.54 11.08
N THR A 110 4.08 -12.08 10.96
CA THR A 110 5.11 -12.02 12.02
C THR A 110 5.57 -10.59 12.29
N LEU A 111 5.92 -9.84 11.23
CA LEU A 111 6.39 -8.46 11.36
C LEU A 111 5.31 -7.52 11.90
N ALA A 112 4.05 -7.77 11.53
CA ALA A 112 2.93 -7.04 12.10
C ALA A 112 2.74 -7.31 13.60
N ALA A 113 3.04 -8.52 14.07
CA ALA A 113 2.98 -8.87 15.48
C ALA A 113 4.14 -8.28 16.31
N GLN A 114 5.32 -8.10 15.69
CA GLN A 114 6.50 -7.53 16.35
C GLN A 114 6.40 -6.03 16.61
N ASN A 115 5.63 -5.32 15.80
CA ASN A 115 5.45 -3.87 15.94
C ASN A 115 4.00 -3.49 15.64
N GLU A 116 3.28 -3.06 16.68
CA GLU A 116 1.84 -2.77 16.63
C GLU A 116 1.50 -1.70 15.57
N ILE A 117 2.36 -0.69 15.42
CA ILE A 117 2.13 0.40 14.46
C ILE A 117 2.26 -0.12 13.04
N ARG A 118 3.33 -0.85 12.74
CA ARG A 118 3.52 -1.51 11.43
C ARG A 118 2.35 -2.42 11.11
N GLY A 119 1.90 -3.19 12.11
CA GLY A 119 0.74 -4.06 11.98
C GLY A 119 -0.52 -3.30 11.62
N TRP A 120 -0.83 -2.21 12.31
CA TRP A 120 -1.99 -1.38 11.99
C TRP A 120 -1.89 -0.71 10.62
N VAL A 121 -0.70 -0.22 10.23
CA VAL A 121 -0.47 0.29 8.87
C VAL A 121 -0.82 -0.79 7.84
N LEU A 122 -0.28 -1.99 7.98
CA LEU A 122 -0.55 -3.10 7.07
C LEU A 122 -2.03 -3.48 7.05
N ALA A 123 -2.64 -3.70 8.21
CA ALA A 123 -4.04 -4.11 8.31
C ALA A 123 -5.01 -3.10 7.68
N ARG A 124 -4.69 -1.81 7.75
CA ARG A 124 -5.54 -0.74 7.23
C ARG A 124 -5.30 -0.46 5.75
N MET A 125 -4.05 -0.61 5.29
CA MET A 125 -3.66 -0.22 3.96
C MET A 125 -3.75 -1.34 2.94
N ILE A 126 -3.52 -2.60 3.32
CA ILE A 126 -3.66 -3.72 2.39
C ILE A 126 -5.01 -3.72 1.65
N PRO A 127 -6.18 -3.53 2.30
CA PRO A 127 -7.47 -3.49 1.61
C PRO A 127 -7.66 -2.26 0.72
N ILE A 128 -6.99 -1.14 1.03
CA ILE A 128 -7.12 0.12 0.28
C ILE A 128 -6.13 0.13 -0.88
N VAL A 129 -4.95 -0.42 -0.67
CA VAL A 129 -3.79 -0.47 -1.56
C VAL A 129 -3.79 -1.76 -2.41
N GLY A 130 -4.83 -2.59 -2.34
CA GLY A 130 -5.04 -3.68 -3.33
C GLY A 130 -4.86 -3.21 -4.79
N GLY A 131 -4.68 -1.88 -4.95
CA GLY A 131 -4.29 -1.20 -6.16
C GLY A 131 -2.84 -0.75 -6.31
N PRO A 132 -2.11 -0.15 -5.34
CA PRO A 132 -0.74 0.23 -5.59
C PRO A 132 0.24 -0.18 -4.49
N LEU A 133 0.38 -1.44 -4.19
CA LEU A 133 1.74 -1.96 -3.99
C LEU A 133 2.55 -1.42 -5.17
N THR A 134 3.78 -0.97 -5.00
CA THR A 134 4.56 -0.45 -6.13
C THR A 134 4.37 -1.35 -7.34
N ASN A 135 4.35 -0.80 -8.57
CA ASN A 135 4.12 -1.62 -9.77
C ASN A 135 5.03 -2.85 -9.77
N ALA A 136 6.29 -2.71 -9.37
CA ALA A 136 7.26 -3.79 -9.26
C ALA A 136 6.81 -4.90 -8.28
N MET A 137 6.26 -4.54 -7.12
CA MET A 137 5.77 -5.53 -6.15
C MET A 137 4.52 -6.24 -6.65
N SER A 138 3.60 -5.53 -7.28
CA SER A 138 2.40 -6.12 -7.89
C SER A 138 2.78 -7.09 -8.99
N GLU A 139 3.78 -6.77 -9.81
CA GLU A 139 4.33 -7.63 -10.85
C GLU A 139 5.01 -8.87 -10.25
N HIS A 140 5.82 -8.70 -9.21
CA HIS A 140 6.50 -9.82 -8.53
C HIS A 140 5.50 -10.80 -7.90
N ILE A 141 4.48 -10.29 -7.20
CA ILE A 141 3.40 -11.14 -6.63
C ILE A 141 2.67 -11.88 -7.75
N ARG A 142 2.31 -11.18 -8.82
CA ARG A 142 1.63 -11.77 -9.97
C ARG A 142 2.48 -12.87 -10.60
N ALA A 143 3.74 -12.62 -10.91
CA ALA A 143 4.66 -13.60 -11.49
C ALA A 143 4.79 -14.85 -10.61
N THR A 144 4.95 -14.68 -9.29
CA THR A 144 5.01 -15.81 -8.35
C THR A 144 3.73 -16.63 -8.34
N MET A 145 2.56 -15.98 -8.41
CA MET A 145 1.26 -16.69 -8.48
C MET A 145 1.08 -17.42 -9.80
N GLU A 146 1.49 -16.82 -10.92
CA GLU A 146 1.46 -17.44 -12.25
C GLU A 146 2.38 -18.66 -12.31
N GLU A 147 3.60 -18.57 -11.78
CA GLU A 147 4.50 -19.71 -11.63
C GLU A 147 3.89 -20.83 -10.76
N ALA A 148 3.25 -20.48 -9.65
CA ALA A 148 2.62 -21.46 -8.78
C ALA A 148 1.44 -22.18 -9.47
N VAL A 149 0.67 -21.49 -10.30
CA VAL A 149 -0.39 -22.10 -11.14
C VAL A 149 0.23 -22.98 -12.22
N ALA A 150 1.25 -22.51 -12.94
CA ALA A 150 1.92 -23.26 -13.99
C ALA A 150 2.59 -24.53 -13.46
N ALA A 151 3.15 -24.48 -12.24
CA ALA A 151 3.73 -25.63 -11.54
C ALA A 151 2.66 -26.56 -10.92
N GLY A 152 1.37 -26.27 -11.06
CA GLY A 152 0.28 -27.05 -10.48
C GLY A 152 0.21 -27.01 -8.96
N ARG A 153 0.91 -26.06 -8.32
CA ARG A 153 1.00 -25.92 -6.86
C ARG A 153 -0.23 -25.28 -6.25
N ILE A 154 -0.93 -24.42 -7.03
CA ILE A 154 -2.20 -23.79 -6.68
C ILE A 154 -3.16 -23.85 -7.88
N ARG A 155 -4.45 -23.67 -7.62
CA ARG A 155 -5.50 -23.70 -8.65
C ARG A 155 -6.39 -22.48 -8.56
N LEU A 156 -6.15 -21.52 -9.44
CA LEU A 156 -6.90 -20.26 -9.50
C LEU A 156 -7.57 -20.09 -10.86
N ARG A 157 -8.80 -19.57 -10.85
CA ARG A 157 -9.49 -19.12 -12.07
C ARG A 157 -9.08 -17.69 -12.47
N SER A 158 -8.59 -16.90 -11.52
CA SER A 158 -8.15 -15.54 -11.71
C SER A 158 -7.00 -15.24 -10.74
N ILE A 159 -5.87 -14.87 -11.29
CA ILE A 159 -4.68 -14.47 -10.49
C ILE A 159 -5.01 -13.24 -9.66
N SER A 160 -5.66 -12.21 -10.24
CA SER A 160 -6.01 -10.98 -9.53
C SER A 160 -6.92 -11.27 -8.34
N ALA A 161 -7.98 -12.07 -8.53
CA ALA A 161 -8.86 -12.46 -7.42
C ALA A 161 -8.11 -13.26 -6.34
N GLY A 162 -7.18 -14.13 -6.73
CA GLY A 162 -6.32 -14.86 -5.77
C GLY A 162 -5.45 -13.93 -4.94
N ILE A 163 -4.86 -12.91 -5.58
CA ILE A 163 -4.06 -11.88 -4.89
C ILE A 163 -4.94 -11.11 -3.89
N ASP A 164 -6.10 -10.62 -4.31
CA ASP A 164 -7.02 -9.86 -3.46
C ASP A 164 -7.48 -10.67 -2.25
N LEU A 165 -7.85 -11.94 -2.46
CA LEU A 165 -8.23 -12.85 -1.37
C LEU A 165 -7.07 -13.10 -0.40
N GLY A 166 -5.86 -13.37 -0.91
CA GLY A 166 -4.67 -13.58 -0.09
C GLY A 166 -4.32 -12.36 0.76
N LEU A 167 -4.30 -11.20 0.14
CA LEU A 167 -4.05 -9.93 0.83
C LEU A 167 -5.14 -9.63 1.87
N GLY A 168 -6.41 -9.85 1.53
CA GLY A 168 -7.54 -9.69 2.45
C GLY A 168 -7.42 -10.60 3.68
N MET A 169 -7.05 -11.86 3.50
CA MET A 169 -6.83 -12.81 4.60
C MET A 169 -5.69 -12.36 5.52
N ILE A 170 -4.56 -11.93 4.95
CA ILE A 170 -3.43 -11.39 5.72
C ILE A 170 -3.87 -10.16 6.54
N ALA A 171 -4.54 -9.20 5.91
CA ALA A 171 -5.01 -7.98 6.57
C ALA A 171 -5.95 -8.30 7.74
N MET A 172 -6.90 -9.21 7.54
CA MET A 172 -7.86 -9.62 8.57
C MET A 172 -7.19 -10.39 9.70
N ALA A 173 -6.22 -11.26 9.40
CA ALA A 173 -5.46 -11.98 10.42
C ALA A 173 -4.62 -11.00 11.28
N ILE A 174 -3.93 -10.05 10.66
CA ILE A 174 -3.18 -9.00 11.35
C ILE A 174 -4.12 -8.18 12.25
N ARG A 175 -5.25 -7.72 11.70
CA ARG A 175 -6.25 -6.96 12.47
C ARG A 175 -6.79 -7.75 13.67
N HIS A 176 -7.06 -9.05 13.49
CA HIS A 176 -7.49 -9.92 14.58
C HIS A 176 -6.43 -9.99 15.66
N ASN A 177 -5.18 -10.27 15.30
CA ASN A 177 -4.07 -10.41 16.23
C ASN A 177 -3.81 -9.11 17.03
N LEU A 178 -3.94 -7.96 16.38
CA LEU A 178 -3.78 -6.64 17.01
C LEU A 178 -4.97 -6.25 17.90
N SER A 179 -6.16 -6.79 17.66
CA SER A 179 -7.36 -6.43 18.42
C SER A 179 -7.31 -6.90 19.88
N ARG A 180 -6.45 -7.86 20.20
CA ARG A 180 -6.28 -8.47 21.55
C ARG A 180 -7.58 -8.98 22.17
N ARG A 181 -8.63 -9.16 21.36
CA ARG A 181 -9.96 -9.63 21.84
C ARG A 181 -10.04 -11.15 21.98
N ALA A 182 -9.15 -11.87 21.31
CA ALA A 182 -9.05 -13.31 21.31
C ALA A 182 -7.58 -13.74 21.15
N ALA A 183 -7.31 -15.05 21.28
CA ALA A 183 -5.98 -15.59 21.04
C ALA A 183 -5.50 -15.29 19.63
N PRO A 184 -4.24 -14.84 19.44
CA PRO A 184 -3.71 -14.52 18.14
C PRO A 184 -3.61 -15.77 17.25
N TYR A 185 -3.87 -15.61 15.96
CA TYR A 185 -3.63 -16.67 14.98
C TYR A 185 -2.13 -16.82 14.74
N PRO A 186 -1.56 -18.05 14.91
CA PRO A 186 -0.18 -18.31 14.54
C PRO A 186 0.06 -18.02 13.05
N PRO A 187 1.23 -17.48 12.67
CA PRO A 187 1.56 -17.22 11.26
C PRO A 187 1.43 -18.46 10.37
N GLU A 188 1.77 -19.64 10.91
CA GLU A 188 1.66 -20.94 10.23
C GLU A 188 0.21 -21.28 9.88
N LEU A 189 -0.72 -21.04 10.82
CA LEU A 189 -2.14 -21.29 10.59
C LEU A 189 -2.69 -20.37 9.50
N VAL A 190 -2.39 -19.06 9.58
CA VAL A 190 -2.83 -18.08 8.56
C VAL A 190 -2.28 -18.47 7.20
N CYS A 191 -1.02 -18.86 7.13
CA CYS A 191 -0.36 -19.32 5.91
C CYS A 191 -1.05 -20.55 5.33
N ALA A 192 -1.24 -21.62 6.11
CA ALA A 192 -1.88 -22.84 5.62
C ALA A 192 -3.28 -22.58 5.08
N MET A 193 -4.09 -21.77 5.78
CA MET A 193 -5.43 -21.39 5.34
C MET A 193 -5.40 -20.56 4.06
N ALA A 194 -4.48 -19.60 3.95
CA ALA A 194 -4.34 -18.76 2.77
C ALA A 194 -3.95 -19.62 1.54
N LEU A 195 -2.98 -20.53 1.67
CA LEU A 195 -2.56 -21.41 0.59
C LEU A 195 -3.68 -22.36 0.14
N GLN A 196 -4.47 -22.89 1.07
CA GLN A 196 -5.64 -23.72 0.77
C GLN A 196 -6.71 -22.91 0.02
N ALA A 197 -6.97 -21.67 0.43
CA ALA A 197 -7.89 -20.79 -0.29
C ALA A 197 -7.42 -20.46 -1.71
N LEU A 198 -6.10 -20.44 -1.95
CA LEU A 198 -5.50 -20.31 -3.28
C LEU A 198 -5.49 -21.64 -4.07
N GLY A 199 -6.04 -22.72 -3.52
CA GLY A 199 -6.19 -24.00 -4.19
C GLY A 199 -4.99 -24.94 -4.09
N ALA A 200 -4.10 -24.72 -3.12
CA ALA A 200 -3.07 -25.70 -2.75
C ALA A 200 -3.70 -26.92 -2.06
N SER A 201 -3.06 -28.10 -2.16
CA SER A 201 -3.50 -29.25 -1.39
C SER A 201 -3.31 -28.99 0.12
N ILE A 202 -4.17 -29.60 0.96
CA ILE A 202 -4.06 -29.48 2.42
C ILE A 202 -2.66 -29.89 2.88
N LYS A 203 -2.16 -31.01 2.34
CA LYS A 203 -0.83 -31.55 2.67
C LYS A 203 0.29 -30.56 2.33
N ASP A 204 0.30 -30.02 1.12
CA ASP A 204 1.34 -29.07 0.71
C ASP A 204 1.27 -27.77 1.50
N ALA A 205 0.06 -27.23 1.71
CA ALA A 205 -0.14 -26.02 2.48
C ALA A 205 0.36 -26.16 3.92
N GLU A 206 0.06 -27.27 4.59
CA GLU A 206 0.56 -27.54 5.94
C GLU A 206 2.07 -27.75 5.97
N GLU A 207 2.62 -28.50 5.01
CA GLU A 207 4.04 -28.76 4.93
C GLU A 207 4.84 -27.46 4.78
N VAL A 208 4.53 -26.64 3.76
CA VAL A 208 5.30 -25.40 3.50
C VAL A 208 5.07 -24.34 4.57
N SER A 209 3.90 -24.32 5.20
CA SER A 209 3.62 -23.36 6.28
C SER A 209 4.47 -23.61 7.54
N ARG A 210 4.95 -24.83 7.74
CA ARG A 210 5.79 -25.21 8.89
C ARG A 210 7.29 -25.19 8.61
N ARG A 211 7.71 -25.00 7.35
CA ARG A 211 9.13 -24.92 6.99
C ARG A 211 9.79 -23.76 7.73
N ARG A 212 11.07 -23.94 8.06
CA ARG A 212 11.84 -22.90 8.74
C ARG A 212 11.87 -21.65 7.86
N LEU A 213 11.43 -20.51 8.43
CA LEU A 213 11.60 -19.21 7.75
C LEU A 213 13.09 -18.87 7.64
N PRO A 214 13.55 -18.38 6.49
CA PRO A 214 14.87 -17.80 6.39
C PRO A 214 15.04 -16.69 7.44
N PRO A 215 16.23 -16.50 8.03
CA PRO A 215 16.42 -15.41 8.98
C PRO A 215 16.22 -14.08 8.27
N LEU A 216 15.30 -13.22 8.79
CA LEU A 216 15.31 -11.82 8.42
C LEU A 216 16.52 -11.19 9.08
N SER A 217 17.49 -10.74 8.29
CA SER A 217 18.51 -9.83 8.78
C SER A 217 17.84 -8.49 9.06
N VAL A 218 17.26 -8.34 10.26
CA VAL A 218 16.65 -7.10 10.71
C VAL A 218 17.77 -6.19 11.15
N ASP A 219 18.24 -5.36 10.26
CA ASP A 219 18.98 -4.17 10.65
C ASP A 219 17.93 -3.15 11.11
N GLU A 220 17.60 -3.20 12.40
CA GLU A 220 16.65 -2.28 13.04
C GLU A 220 17.12 -0.80 12.97
N SER A 221 18.40 -0.57 12.66
CA SER A 221 19.00 0.76 12.54
C SER A 221 18.70 1.44 11.19
N LYS A 222 18.25 0.69 10.17
CA LYS A 222 17.89 1.27 8.88
C LYS A 222 16.47 1.80 8.94
N PRO A 223 16.27 3.13 8.87
CA PRO A 223 14.93 3.70 8.82
C PRO A 223 14.20 3.16 7.57
N ILE A 224 12.90 2.93 7.72
CA ILE A 224 12.01 2.43 6.68
C ILE A 224 12.16 3.23 5.37
N ALA A 225 12.54 4.50 5.47
CA ALA A 225 12.65 5.44 4.36
C ALA A 225 14.00 5.46 3.58
N GLU A 226 14.95 4.56 3.82
CA GLU A 226 16.26 4.58 3.11
C GLU A 226 16.40 3.53 2.00
N GLY A 227 15.36 2.75 1.69
CA GLY A 227 15.45 1.60 0.78
C GLY A 227 14.73 1.72 -0.57
N GLY A 228 14.16 2.86 -0.94
CA GLY A 228 13.35 2.97 -2.15
C GLY A 228 14.02 3.79 -3.25
N GLU A 229 14.38 3.17 -4.37
CA GLU A 229 14.48 3.87 -5.65
C GLU A 229 13.14 4.56 -5.94
N SER A 230 13.20 5.81 -6.38
CA SER A 230 12.00 6.61 -6.71
C SER A 230 11.18 5.88 -7.76
N PRO A 231 9.90 5.60 -7.55
CA PRO A 231 9.04 5.16 -8.62
C PRO A 231 8.92 6.31 -9.63
N GLU A 232 9.33 6.07 -10.87
CA GLU A 232 9.06 6.96 -12.00
C GLU A 232 7.59 7.35 -12.02
N SER A 233 7.38 8.64 -12.06
CA SER A 233 6.14 9.39 -12.31
C SER A 233 4.88 8.56 -12.57
N LEU A 234 4.00 8.53 -11.59
CA LEU A 234 2.58 8.21 -11.82
C LEU A 234 2.03 9.20 -12.86
N PRO A 235 1.36 8.73 -13.94
CA PRO A 235 0.68 9.62 -14.86
C PRO A 235 -0.40 10.37 -14.08
N ALA A 236 -0.40 11.71 -14.21
CA ALA A 236 -1.42 12.56 -13.67
C ALA A 236 -2.81 12.00 -14.06
N SER A 237 -3.61 11.69 -13.06
CA SER A 237 -4.99 11.25 -13.24
C SER A 237 -5.71 12.21 -14.20
N ALA A 238 -6.19 11.66 -15.31
CA ALA A 238 -6.98 12.36 -16.29
C ALA A 238 -8.15 13.06 -15.59
N SER A 239 -8.10 14.39 -15.55
CA SER A 239 -9.20 15.24 -15.15
C SER A 239 -10.38 14.92 -16.07
N ARG A 240 -11.37 14.20 -15.56
CA ARG A 240 -12.65 14.00 -16.24
C ARG A 240 -13.30 15.37 -16.40
N GLN A 241 -13.17 15.90 -17.59
CA GLN A 241 -13.93 17.03 -18.09
C GLN A 241 -15.41 16.63 -18.04
N ARG A 242 -16.13 17.16 -17.04
CA ARG A 242 -17.59 17.08 -17.00
C ARG A 242 -18.14 18.00 -18.04
N ASP A 243 -18.39 17.48 -19.24
CA ASP A 243 -19.13 18.17 -20.28
C ASP A 243 -20.62 18.20 -19.87
N GLY A 244 -21.06 19.39 -19.54
CA GLY A 244 -22.41 19.70 -19.07
C GLY A 244 -23.41 19.74 -20.21
N ARG A 245 -23.85 18.63 -20.76
CA ARG A 245 -25.02 18.58 -21.63
C ARG A 245 -26.23 18.03 -20.88
N ARG A 246 -26.98 18.93 -20.27
CA ARG A 246 -28.36 18.67 -19.86
C ARG A 246 -29.20 18.30 -21.09
N ARG A 247 -29.46 17.01 -21.28
CA ARG A 247 -30.57 16.57 -22.14
C ARG A 247 -31.85 16.53 -21.30
N ARG A 248 -32.77 17.42 -21.62
CA ARG A 248 -34.16 17.38 -21.15
C ARG A 248 -34.79 16.08 -21.68
N VAL A 249 -35.31 15.26 -20.76
CA VAL A 249 -36.18 14.12 -21.08
C VAL A 249 -37.62 14.67 -21.08
N PRO A 250 -38.42 14.45 -22.14
CA PRO A 250 -39.83 14.82 -22.12
C PRO A 250 -40.63 13.81 -21.31
N LEU A 251 -41.50 14.33 -20.46
CA LEU A 251 -42.53 13.59 -19.76
C LEU A 251 -43.55 13.03 -20.77
N GLY A 252 -43.57 11.73 -20.97
CA GLY A 252 -44.55 10.97 -21.70
C GLY A 252 -45.46 10.16 -20.78
N ASN A 253 -46.65 10.56 -20.80
CA ASN A 253 -47.97 10.17 -20.32
C ASN A 253 -48.19 8.66 -20.00
N ARG A 254 -48.83 8.47 -18.85
CA ARG A 254 -49.72 7.41 -18.33
C ARG A 254 -50.22 6.38 -19.35
N GLN A 255 -50.21 5.12 -18.91
CA GLN A 255 -51.45 4.31 -18.85
C GLN A 255 -51.14 2.99 -18.06
N SER A 256 -51.82 2.83 -16.95
CA SER A 256 -52.08 1.50 -16.35
C SER A 256 -53.10 0.71 -17.19
N PRO A 257 -53.08 -0.59 -17.12
CA PRO A 257 -54.33 -1.29 -16.90
C PRO A 257 -54.27 -2.30 -15.74
N ALA A 258 -55.48 -2.40 -15.22
CA ALA A 258 -55.95 -3.16 -14.10
C ALA A 258 -55.84 -4.70 -14.26
N LEU A 259 -55.77 -5.34 -13.08
CA LEU A 259 -56.38 -6.56 -12.61
C LEU A 259 -57.24 -7.37 -13.62
N ALA A 260 -56.92 -8.69 -13.77
CA ALA A 260 -57.93 -9.75 -13.72
C ALA A 260 -57.28 -11.13 -13.54
N ARG A 261 -57.67 -11.82 -12.47
CA ARG A 261 -57.75 -13.25 -12.17
C ARG A 261 -56.48 -14.09 -12.07
#